data_11880eba8922be2f70f33aa89bb8025a
#
_entry.id   11880eba8922be2f70f33aa89bb8025a
#
_cell.length_a   1.000
_cell.length_b   1.000
_cell.length_c   1.000
_cell.angle_alpha   90.00
_cell.angle_beta   90.00
_cell.angle_gamma   90.00
#
_symmetry.space_group_name_H-M   'P 1'
#
loop_
_entity.id
_entity.type
_entity.pdbx_description
1 polymer ?
#
loop_
_entity_poly.entity_id
_entity_poly.type
_entity_poly.pdbx_seq_one_letter_code
_entity_poly.pdbx_strand_id
1 'polypeptide(L)'
;LNLLYSFLSKMGFSKTSTVSEPGDYAVRGGIIDIFAPGEIGAIRLDLFGDVLDGIRQFDPISQKTVSKMLKVKLSPVSEVIFDEASIARFRKNYRKEFGASHTKDILYESVSAGNKYQGVEHWLPFFHDELETIFDYLPGSTVTLDDNIDAARTSRWEVILDQFQSRKENLDQKNRLDSVYKPIEPEKLYLNESEWIFSLSSRKVLQFSPFSLTPGPDILDAGSSIGKNFSIERQNENTNIFSALSSYIKSELTDKPVIVASYTDGARER
;
A
#
# COMPACT_ATOMS: atom_id res chain seq x y z
N LEU A 1 -28.71 -8.40 -5.32
CA LEU A 1 -27.78 -8.77 -4.25
C LEU A 1 -26.70 -9.74 -4.74
N ASN A 2 -27.02 -10.77 -5.51
CA ASN A 2 -26.05 -11.76 -6.00
C ASN A 2 -24.91 -11.13 -6.79
N LEU A 3 -25.16 -10.09 -7.57
CA LEU A 3 -24.12 -9.34 -8.28
C LEU A 3 -23.17 -8.63 -7.31
N LEU A 4 -23.69 -8.05 -6.23
CA LEU A 4 -22.86 -7.41 -5.19
C LEU A 4 -21.96 -8.44 -4.47
N TYR A 5 -22.53 -9.57 -4.07
CA TYR A 5 -21.74 -10.62 -3.41
C TYR A 5 -20.66 -11.19 -4.34
N SER A 6 -21.01 -11.43 -5.61
CA SER A 6 -20.04 -11.86 -6.62
C SER A 6 -18.94 -10.82 -6.83
N PHE A 7 -19.29 -9.53 -6.87
CA PHE A 7 -18.32 -8.44 -6.96
C PHE A 7 -17.39 -8.43 -5.74
N LEU A 8 -17.94 -8.43 -4.51
CA LEU A 8 -17.13 -8.38 -3.29
C LEU A 8 -16.15 -9.56 -3.22
N SER A 9 -16.61 -10.76 -3.54
CA SER A 9 -15.76 -11.96 -3.57
C SER A 9 -14.63 -11.83 -4.60
N LYS A 10 -14.96 -11.43 -5.84
CA LYS A 10 -13.98 -11.28 -6.94
C LYS A 10 -12.96 -10.17 -6.65
N MET A 11 -13.36 -9.11 -5.97
CA MET A 11 -12.51 -7.97 -5.63
C MET A 11 -11.70 -8.17 -4.34
N GLY A 12 -11.72 -9.37 -3.78
CA GLY A 12 -10.86 -9.75 -2.65
C GLY A 12 -11.40 -9.34 -1.28
N PHE A 13 -12.67 -8.93 -1.15
CA PHE A 13 -13.26 -8.67 0.16
C PHE A 13 -13.42 -9.95 0.98
N SER A 14 -13.18 -9.86 2.27
CA SER A 14 -13.30 -10.95 3.23
C SER A 14 -14.63 -10.86 3.97
N LYS A 15 -15.39 -11.97 4.00
CA LYS A 15 -16.64 -12.04 4.76
C LYS A 15 -16.34 -12.24 6.24
N THR A 16 -16.83 -11.34 7.09
CA THR A 16 -16.65 -11.36 8.54
C THR A 16 -18.01 -11.31 9.25
N SER A 17 -18.02 -11.55 10.55
CA SER A 17 -19.23 -11.36 11.37
C SER A 17 -19.50 -9.87 11.67
N THR A 18 -18.44 -9.08 11.77
CA THR A 18 -18.47 -7.64 12.04
C THR A 18 -17.32 -6.99 11.31
N VAL A 19 -17.61 -5.92 10.60
CA VAL A 19 -16.61 -5.16 9.83
C VAL A 19 -15.76 -4.33 10.78
N SER A 20 -14.44 -4.47 10.70
CA SER A 20 -13.46 -3.77 11.52
C SER A 20 -12.32 -3.14 10.72
N GLU A 21 -11.93 -3.73 9.60
CA GLU A 21 -10.77 -3.32 8.81
C GLU A 21 -11.15 -3.11 7.34
N PRO A 22 -10.38 -2.27 6.60
CA PRO A 22 -10.56 -2.14 5.16
C PRO A 22 -10.42 -3.50 4.46
N GLY A 23 -11.40 -3.81 3.60
CA GLY A 23 -11.50 -5.11 2.93
C GLY A 23 -12.47 -6.08 3.57
N ASP A 24 -13.04 -5.75 4.73
CA ASP A 24 -14.09 -6.54 5.35
C ASP A 24 -15.47 -6.26 4.75
N TYR A 25 -16.34 -7.28 4.73
CA TYR A 25 -17.77 -7.10 4.61
C TYR A 25 -18.55 -8.08 5.51
N ALA A 26 -19.72 -7.64 5.99
CA ALA A 26 -20.59 -8.44 6.83
C ALA A 26 -22.04 -8.34 6.32
N VAL A 27 -22.80 -9.45 6.43
CA VAL A 27 -24.20 -9.52 6.03
C VAL A 27 -25.02 -9.93 7.24
N ARG A 28 -25.99 -9.09 7.62
CA ARG A 28 -26.84 -9.32 8.79
C ARG A 28 -28.29 -8.91 8.47
N GLY A 29 -29.13 -9.89 8.15
CA GLY A 29 -30.52 -9.62 7.76
C GLY A 29 -30.60 -8.71 6.52
N GLY A 30 -31.30 -7.59 6.63
CA GLY A 30 -31.41 -6.57 5.59
C GLY A 30 -30.27 -5.56 5.58
N ILE A 31 -29.11 -5.85 6.15
CA ILE A 31 -27.97 -4.93 6.25
C ILE A 31 -26.72 -5.58 5.65
N ILE A 32 -26.01 -4.84 4.82
CA ILE A 32 -24.67 -5.20 4.36
C ILE A 32 -23.71 -4.09 4.79
N ASP A 33 -22.78 -4.43 5.65
CA ASP A 33 -21.68 -3.56 6.08
C ASP A 33 -20.45 -3.85 5.21
N ILE A 34 -19.77 -2.80 4.73
CA ILE A 34 -18.57 -2.93 3.86
C ILE A 34 -17.57 -1.87 4.28
N PHE A 35 -16.31 -2.23 4.43
CA PHE A 35 -15.23 -1.26 4.58
C PHE A 35 -14.33 -1.31 3.34
N ALA A 36 -14.56 -0.38 2.42
CA ALA A 36 -13.79 -0.30 1.19
C ALA A 36 -12.41 0.34 1.44
N PRO A 37 -11.35 -0.12 0.76
CA PRO A 37 -10.04 0.53 0.82
C PRO A 37 -10.11 2.00 0.37
N GLY A 38 -9.36 2.86 1.05
CA GLY A 38 -9.30 4.30 0.76
C GLY A 38 -10.44 5.13 1.37
N GLU A 39 -11.44 4.50 1.98
CA GLU A 39 -12.51 5.20 2.68
C GLU A 39 -12.11 5.48 4.15
N ILE A 40 -12.56 6.61 4.70
CA ILE A 40 -12.27 7.00 6.09
C ILE A 40 -13.07 6.15 7.09
N GLY A 41 -14.20 5.57 6.68
CA GLY A 41 -15.07 4.76 7.53
C GLY A 41 -15.80 3.69 6.75
N ALA A 42 -16.39 2.75 7.47
CA ALA A 42 -17.17 1.69 6.86
C ALA A 42 -18.54 2.21 6.41
N ILE A 43 -19.15 1.55 5.44
CA ILE A 43 -20.46 1.87 4.91
C ILE A 43 -21.46 0.78 5.26
N ARG A 44 -22.69 1.19 5.49
CA ARG A 44 -23.85 0.32 5.76
C ARG A 44 -24.87 0.52 4.67
N LEU A 45 -25.19 -0.54 3.97
CA LEU A 45 -26.29 -0.60 3.01
C LEU A 45 -27.52 -1.14 3.74
N ASP A 46 -28.57 -0.34 3.79
CA ASP A 46 -29.87 -0.77 4.31
C ASP A 46 -30.71 -1.29 3.15
N LEU A 47 -31.24 -2.48 3.28
CA LEU A 47 -31.99 -3.17 2.24
C LEU A 47 -33.42 -3.47 2.70
N PHE A 48 -34.36 -3.25 1.81
CA PHE A 48 -35.72 -3.76 1.93
C PHE A 48 -35.96 -4.82 0.84
N GLY A 49 -35.85 -6.09 1.24
CA GLY A 49 -35.71 -7.18 0.28
C GLY A 49 -34.45 -7.06 -0.57
N ASP A 50 -34.60 -6.97 -1.89
CA ASP A 50 -33.50 -6.78 -2.84
C ASP A 50 -33.28 -5.31 -3.25
N VAL A 51 -34.04 -4.39 -2.65
CA VAL A 51 -33.97 -2.95 -2.96
C VAL A 51 -33.09 -2.24 -1.94
N LEU A 52 -32.16 -1.42 -2.42
CA LEU A 52 -31.34 -0.55 -1.58
C LEU A 52 -32.21 0.64 -1.10
N ASP A 53 -32.47 0.69 0.20
CA ASP A 53 -33.27 1.75 0.85
C ASP A 53 -32.38 2.95 1.26
N GLY A 54 -31.15 2.68 1.71
CA GLY A 54 -30.25 3.73 2.12
C GLY A 54 -28.79 3.32 2.21
N ILE A 55 -27.92 4.34 2.19
CA ILE A 55 -26.46 4.18 2.40
C ILE A 55 -26.07 5.08 3.55
N ARG A 56 -25.36 4.52 4.52
CA ARG A 56 -24.84 5.26 5.68
C ARG A 56 -23.37 4.97 5.89
N GLN A 57 -22.61 5.98 6.27
CA GLN A 57 -21.28 5.81 6.80
C GLN A 57 -21.37 5.54 8.30
N PHE A 58 -20.56 4.63 8.80
CA PHE A 58 -20.47 4.33 10.22
C PHE A 58 -19.00 4.14 10.66
N ASP A 59 -18.77 4.37 11.94
CA ASP A 59 -17.49 4.12 12.58
C ASP A 59 -17.34 2.62 12.90
N PRO A 60 -16.34 1.92 12.33
CA PRO A 60 -16.16 0.48 12.52
C PRO A 60 -15.87 0.08 13.98
N ILE A 61 -15.31 0.98 14.80
CA ILE A 61 -15.01 0.71 16.21
C ILE A 61 -16.27 0.79 17.06
N SER A 62 -16.96 1.91 17.02
CA SER A 62 -18.18 2.12 17.82
C SER A 62 -19.45 1.56 17.19
N GLN A 63 -19.40 1.16 15.92
CA GLN A 63 -20.54 0.69 15.10
C GLN A 63 -21.65 1.72 14.95
N LYS A 64 -21.39 3.01 15.27
CA LYS A 64 -22.39 4.09 15.20
C LYS A 64 -22.37 4.76 13.84
N THR A 65 -23.56 5.06 13.34
CA THR A 65 -23.74 5.85 12.10
C THR A 65 -23.18 7.26 12.29
N VAL A 66 -22.37 7.68 11.33
CA VAL A 66 -21.74 9.00 11.28
C VAL A 66 -22.53 9.93 10.35
N SER A 67 -22.87 9.46 9.14
CA SER A 67 -23.54 10.28 8.13
C SER A 67 -24.37 9.43 7.17
N LYS A 68 -25.28 10.08 6.42
CA LYS A 68 -25.99 9.50 5.28
C LYS A 68 -25.21 9.79 4.00
N MET A 69 -25.24 8.86 3.06
CA MET A 69 -24.59 8.97 1.76
C MET A 69 -25.59 8.72 0.63
N LEU A 70 -25.39 9.37 -0.52
CA LEU A 70 -26.21 9.15 -1.71
C LEU A 70 -25.61 8.10 -2.63
N LYS A 71 -24.28 7.95 -2.61
CA LYS A 71 -23.54 7.00 -3.44
C LYS A 71 -22.26 6.59 -2.75
N VAL A 72 -21.74 5.43 -3.10
CA VAL A 72 -20.44 4.93 -2.70
C VAL A 72 -19.74 4.33 -3.90
N LYS A 73 -18.42 4.44 -3.94
CA LYS A 73 -17.57 3.76 -4.90
C LYS A 73 -16.81 2.65 -4.17
N LEU A 74 -16.97 1.42 -4.62
CA LEU A 74 -16.24 0.29 -4.07
C LEU A 74 -15.00 0.06 -4.93
N SER A 75 -13.83 0.17 -4.33
CA SER A 75 -12.55 -0.16 -4.94
C SER A 75 -12.16 -1.60 -4.61
N PRO A 76 -11.39 -2.30 -5.46
CA PRO A 76 -10.85 -3.62 -5.15
C PRO A 76 -9.99 -3.59 -3.89
N VAL A 77 -9.98 -4.68 -3.14
CA VAL A 77 -9.13 -4.87 -1.95
C VAL A 77 -7.75 -5.39 -2.35
N SER A 78 -7.69 -6.13 -3.44
CA SER A 78 -6.46 -6.77 -3.93
C SER A 78 -6.28 -6.46 -5.42
N GLU A 79 -5.04 -6.43 -5.87
CA GLU A 79 -4.68 -6.36 -7.29
C GLU A 79 -4.94 -7.70 -8.00
N VAL A 80 -5.13 -8.78 -7.22
CA VAL A 80 -5.54 -10.09 -7.75
C VAL A 80 -7.06 -10.14 -7.85
N ILE A 81 -7.56 -10.12 -9.08
CA ILE A 81 -8.98 -10.25 -9.39
C ILE A 81 -9.29 -11.72 -9.69
N PHE A 82 -10.20 -12.32 -8.92
CA PHE A 82 -10.57 -13.74 -9.06
C PHE A 82 -11.71 -13.92 -10.07
N ASP A 83 -11.44 -13.60 -11.35
CA ASP A 83 -12.34 -13.95 -12.44
C ASP A 83 -11.82 -15.18 -13.22
N GLU A 84 -12.65 -15.72 -14.12
CA GLU A 84 -12.31 -16.92 -14.89
C GLU A 84 -11.06 -16.71 -15.74
N ALA A 85 -10.86 -15.53 -16.32
CA ALA A 85 -9.74 -15.23 -17.20
C ALA A 85 -8.43 -15.16 -16.41
N SER A 86 -8.41 -14.47 -15.27
CA SER A 86 -7.22 -14.35 -14.42
C SER A 86 -6.86 -15.69 -13.76
N ILE A 87 -7.85 -16.48 -13.33
CA ILE A 87 -7.63 -17.84 -12.83
C ILE A 87 -7.05 -18.76 -13.92
N ALA A 88 -7.54 -18.64 -15.15
CA ALA A 88 -7.01 -19.40 -16.27
C ALA A 88 -5.55 -19.00 -16.58
N ARG A 89 -5.22 -17.69 -16.55
CA ARG A 89 -3.83 -17.20 -16.68
C ARG A 89 -2.95 -17.73 -15.57
N PHE A 90 -3.41 -17.63 -14.32
CA PHE A 90 -2.67 -18.18 -13.18
C PHE A 90 -2.34 -19.65 -13.38
N ARG A 91 -3.33 -20.48 -13.71
CA ARG A 91 -3.13 -21.91 -13.94
C ARG A 91 -2.10 -22.20 -15.02
N LYS A 92 -2.14 -21.44 -16.14
CA LYS A 92 -1.21 -21.56 -17.25
C LYS A 92 0.21 -21.18 -16.83
N ASN A 93 0.36 -20.00 -16.21
CA ASN A 93 1.65 -19.44 -15.83
C ASN A 93 2.29 -20.22 -14.68
N TYR A 94 1.49 -20.63 -13.70
CA TYR A 94 1.94 -21.46 -12.59
C TYR A 94 2.50 -22.80 -13.05
N ARG A 95 1.79 -23.48 -13.99
CA ARG A 95 2.27 -24.73 -14.57
C ARG A 95 3.51 -24.55 -15.42
N LYS A 96 3.62 -23.46 -16.14
CA LYS A 96 4.81 -23.12 -16.93
C LYS A 96 6.03 -22.93 -16.03
N GLU A 97 5.88 -22.30 -14.88
CA GLU A 97 6.96 -21.99 -13.96
C GLU A 97 7.38 -23.19 -13.12
N PHE A 98 6.42 -23.88 -12.54
CA PHE A 98 6.67 -24.92 -11.52
C PHE A 98 6.43 -26.35 -12.02
N GLY A 99 6.06 -26.52 -13.29
CA GLY A 99 5.78 -27.85 -13.85
C GLY A 99 4.36 -28.37 -13.60
N ALA A 100 4.06 -29.57 -14.02
CA ALA A 100 2.70 -30.15 -14.04
C ALA A 100 2.33 -30.99 -12.80
N SER A 101 3.25 -31.20 -11.87
CA SER A 101 3.06 -32.10 -10.71
C SER A 101 2.43 -31.40 -9.51
N HIS A 102 1.09 -31.17 -9.55
CA HIS A 102 0.42 -30.30 -8.57
C HIS A 102 -0.66 -30.98 -7.75
N THR A 103 -0.67 -32.29 -7.68
CA THR A 103 -1.71 -33.06 -7.02
C THR A 103 -1.84 -32.84 -5.50
N LYS A 104 -1.10 -31.89 -4.91
CA LYS A 104 -1.19 -31.51 -3.49
C LYS A 104 -0.76 -30.06 -3.23
N ASP A 105 -0.85 -29.18 -4.21
CA ASP A 105 -0.46 -27.78 -4.05
C ASP A 105 -1.66 -26.94 -3.61
N ILE A 106 -1.71 -26.62 -2.32
CA ILE A 106 -2.83 -25.90 -1.69
C ILE A 106 -3.06 -24.53 -2.35
N LEU A 107 -1.98 -23.81 -2.71
CA LEU A 107 -2.10 -22.53 -3.43
C LEU A 107 -2.77 -22.72 -4.78
N TYR A 108 -2.25 -23.66 -5.59
CA TYR A 108 -2.78 -23.92 -6.92
C TYR A 108 -4.24 -24.38 -6.88
N GLU A 109 -4.59 -25.25 -5.94
CA GLU A 109 -5.95 -25.75 -5.76
C GLU A 109 -6.90 -24.65 -5.28
N SER A 110 -6.51 -23.86 -4.26
CA SER A 110 -7.33 -22.77 -3.74
C SER A 110 -7.63 -21.71 -4.81
N VAL A 111 -6.59 -21.22 -5.50
CA VAL A 111 -6.77 -20.24 -6.57
C VAL A 111 -7.56 -20.81 -7.73
N SER A 112 -7.31 -22.09 -8.08
CA SER A 112 -8.06 -22.76 -9.15
C SER A 112 -9.53 -22.94 -8.84
N ALA A 113 -9.89 -23.03 -7.56
CA ALA A 113 -11.27 -23.07 -7.10
C ALA A 113 -11.90 -21.67 -6.96
N GLY A 114 -11.16 -20.60 -7.25
CA GLY A 114 -11.60 -19.21 -7.08
C GLY A 114 -11.57 -18.71 -5.64
N ASN A 115 -10.84 -19.40 -4.76
CA ASN A 115 -10.71 -19.04 -3.36
C ASN A 115 -9.45 -18.19 -3.14
N LYS A 116 -9.58 -17.14 -2.30
CA LYS A 116 -8.45 -16.34 -1.88
C LYS A 116 -7.46 -17.19 -1.07
N TYR A 117 -6.18 -17.06 -1.40
CA TYR A 117 -5.08 -17.66 -0.66
C TYR A 117 -4.27 -16.54 0.01
N GLN A 118 -3.93 -16.71 1.27
CA GLN A 118 -3.16 -15.69 2.01
C GLN A 118 -1.79 -15.49 1.38
N GLY A 119 -1.45 -14.23 1.06
CA GLY A 119 -0.19 -13.88 0.41
C GLY A 119 -0.15 -14.17 -1.10
N VAL A 120 -1.32 -14.39 -1.73
CA VAL A 120 -1.43 -14.65 -3.17
C VAL A 120 -0.81 -13.55 -4.03
N GLU A 121 -0.71 -12.34 -3.52
CA GLU A 121 -0.10 -11.17 -4.14
C GLU A 121 1.36 -11.40 -4.55
N HIS A 122 2.04 -12.33 -3.88
CA HIS A 122 3.40 -12.71 -4.26
C HIS A 122 3.49 -13.37 -5.66
N TRP A 123 2.40 -13.97 -6.12
CA TRP A 123 2.29 -14.54 -7.46
C TRP A 123 1.49 -13.67 -8.42
N LEU A 124 1.36 -12.38 -8.13
CA LEU A 124 0.64 -11.39 -8.95
C LEU A 124 0.96 -11.50 -10.46
N PRO A 125 2.24 -11.69 -10.89
CA PRO A 125 2.58 -11.82 -12.29
C PRO A 125 1.88 -12.98 -13.02
N PHE A 126 1.36 -13.96 -12.29
CA PHE A 126 0.67 -15.09 -12.92
C PHE A 126 -0.79 -14.78 -13.26
N PHE A 127 -1.37 -13.73 -12.70
CA PHE A 127 -2.76 -13.34 -12.91
C PHE A 127 -2.94 -12.31 -14.03
N HIS A 128 -1.88 -11.60 -14.39
CA HIS A 128 -1.88 -10.53 -15.38
C HIS A 128 -1.01 -10.88 -16.60
N ASP A 129 -1.27 -10.27 -17.73
CA ASP A 129 -0.44 -10.41 -18.92
C ASP A 129 0.84 -9.58 -18.76
N GLU A 130 0.72 -8.37 -18.16
CA GLU A 130 1.80 -7.46 -17.81
C GLU A 130 1.48 -6.80 -16.48
N LEU A 131 2.51 -6.43 -15.73
CA LEU A 131 2.39 -5.58 -14.54
C LEU A 131 2.80 -4.16 -14.88
N GLU A 132 2.11 -3.20 -14.30
CA GLU A 132 2.40 -1.78 -14.42
C GLU A 132 3.08 -1.25 -13.17
N THR A 133 3.82 -0.16 -13.32
CA THR A 133 4.51 0.54 -12.25
C THR A 133 3.79 1.84 -11.91
N ILE A 134 4.16 2.49 -10.82
CA ILE A 134 3.66 3.83 -10.48
C ILE A 134 3.92 4.84 -11.62
N PHE A 135 4.95 4.62 -12.43
CA PHE A 135 5.28 5.48 -13.55
C PHE A 135 4.26 5.40 -14.67
N ASP A 136 3.62 4.27 -14.87
CA ASP A 136 2.60 4.06 -15.89
C ASP A 136 1.29 4.76 -15.51
N TYR A 137 0.97 4.79 -14.21
CA TYR A 137 -0.17 5.52 -13.67
C TYR A 137 0.01 7.05 -13.65
N LEU A 138 1.25 7.53 -13.64
CA LEU A 138 1.59 8.96 -13.56
C LEU A 138 2.44 9.40 -14.76
N PRO A 139 1.94 9.32 -15.99
CA PRO A 139 2.69 9.70 -17.17
C PRO A 139 3.05 11.19 -17.14
N GLY A 140 4.31 11.51 -17.47
CA GLY A 140 4.80 12.89 -17.54
C GLY A 140 4.96 13.61 -16.19
N SER A 141 4.76 12.92 -15.07
CA SER A 141 5.00 13.50 -13.74
C SER A 141 6.48 13.79 -13.51
N THR A 142 6.75 14.85 -12.74
CA THR A 142 8.09 15.10 -12.20
C THR A 142 8.35 14.15 -11.06
N VAL A 143 9.53 13.52 -11.07
CA VAL A 143 9.97 12.62 -10.00
C VAL A 143 10.94 13.37 -9.10
N THR A 144 10.72 13.30 -7.80
CA THR A 144 11.65 13.83 -6.80
C THR A 144 12.34 12.69 -6.09
N LEU A 145 13.64 12.72 -5.99
CA LEU A 145 14.47 11.71 -5.36
C LEU A 145 15.18 12.29 -4.15
N ASP A 146 15.26 11.51 -3.08
CA ASP A 146 16.09 11.82 -1.93
C ASP A 146 17.56 11.56 -2.24
N ASP A 147 18.48 12.16 -1.48
CA ASP A 147 19.92 11.97 -1.62
C ASP A 147 20.37 10.52 -1.42
N ASN A 148 19.68 9.79 -0.57
CA ASN A 148 19.99 8.39 -0.23
C ASN A 148 19.30 7.34 -1.12
N ILE A 149 18.62 7.75 -2.18
CA ILE A 149 17.76 6.84 -2.96
C ILE A 149 18.53 5.64 -3.52
N ASP A 150 19.73 5.84 -4.04
CA ASP A 150 20.52 4.78 -4.64
C ASP A 150 20.99 3.75 -3.60
N ALA A 151 21.44 4.22 -2.44
CA ALA A 151 21.80 3.35 -1.33
C ALA A 151 20.59 2.56 -0.80
N ALA A 152 19.45 3.22 -0.65
CA ALA A 152 18.19 2.59 -0.21
C ALA A 152 17.71 1.53 -1.21
N ARG A 153 17.77 1.85 -2.50
CA ARG A 153 17.38 0.93 -3.59
C ARG A 153 18.30 -0.30 -3.61
N THR A 154 19.59 -0.09 -3.55
CA THR A 154 20.57 -1.19 -3.54
C THR A 154 20.38 -2.11 -2.33
N SER A 155 20.29 -1.53 -1.14
CA SER A 155 20.05 -2.30 0.08
C SER A 155 18.71 -3.07 0.03
N ARG A 156 17.66 -2.45 -0.52
CA ARG A 156 16.37 -3.14 -0.69
C ARG A 156 16.48 -4.32 -1.65
N TRP A 157 17.19 -4.13 -2.76
CA TRP A 157 17.40 -5.18 -3.75
C TRP A 157 18.19 -6.36 -3.18
N GLU A 158 19.24 -6.09 -2.42
CA GLU A 158 20.02 -7.11 -1.71
C GLU A 158 19.14 -7.95 -0.77
N VAL A 159 18.28 -7.30 0.01
CA VAL A 159 17.31 -7.99 0.89
C VAL A 159 16.35 -8.88 0.10
N ILE A 160 15.86 -8.39 -1.05
CA ILE A 160 14.95 -9.17 -1.91
C ILE A 160 15.67 -10.43 -2.44
N LEU A 161 16.89 -10.28 -2.93
CA LEU A 161 17.68 -11.39 -3.44
C LEU A 161 18.01 -12.41 -2.34
N ASP A 162 18.42 -11.96 -1.16
CA ASP A 162 18.73 -12.83 -0.02
C ASP A 162 17.50 -13.65 0.41
N GLN A 163 16.34 -13.00 0.51
CA GLN A 163 15.08 -13.68 0.82
C GLN A 163 14.66 -14.67 -0.27
N PHE A 164 14.85 -14.33 -1.53
CA PHE A 164 14.56 -15.23 -2.65
C PHE A 164 15.47 -16.46 -2.58
N GLN A 165 16.75 -16.27 -2.45
CA GLN A 165 17.73 -17.35 -2.38
C GLN A 165 17.47 -18.28 -1.18
N SER A 166 17.26 -17.71 -0.01
CA SER A 166 16.93 -18.48 1.21
C SER A 166 15.66 -19.36 1.04
N ARG A 167 14.65 -18.84 0.36
CA ARG A 167 13.41 -19.59 0.09
C ARG A 167 13.61 -20.67 -0.98
N LYS A 168 14.45 -20.40 -1.98
CA LYS A 168 14.80 -21.36 -3.02
C LYS A 168 15.57 -22.56 -2.44
N GLU A 169 16.55 -22.31 -1.58
CA GLU A 169 17.31 -23.34 -0.86
C GLU A 169 16.40 -24.19 0.05
N ASN A 170 15.45 -23.57 0.73
CA ASN A 170 14.46 -24.29 1.54
C ASN A 170 13.55 -25.20 0.71
N LEU A 171 13.27 -24.81 -0.53
CA LEU A 171 12.48 -25.62 -1.47
C LEU A 171 13.24 -26.90 -1.85
N ASP A 172 14.52 -26.76 -2.17
CA ASP A 172 15.40 -27.85 -2.57
C ASP A 172 15.63 -28.87 -1.43
N GLN A 173 15.70 -28.39 -0.18
CA GLN A 173 15.91 -29.23 1.01
C GLN A 173 14.65 -29.96 1.46
N LYS A 174 13.46 -29.37 1.28
CA LYS A 174 12.18 -29.92 1.71
C LYS A 174 11.49 -30.73 0.62
N ASN A 175 12.12 -31.69 0.03
CA ASN A 175 11.53 -32.66 -0.92
C ASN A 175 10.35 -33.47 -0.34
N ARG A 176 9.76 -33.04 0.80
CA ARG A 176 8.69 -33.79 1.49
C ARG A 176 7.74 -32.85 2.21
N LEU A 177 6.49 -32.88 1.76
CA LEU A 177 5.26 -32.56 2.51
C LEU A 177 4.87 -31.07 2.66
N ASP A 178 3.77 -30.74 2.03
CA ASP A 178 2.75 -29.76 2.38
C ASP A 178 3.14 -28.28 2.37
N SER A 179 2.48 -27.51 1.50
CA SER A 179 2.44 -26.05 1.43
C SER A 179 3.82 -25.34 1.42
N VAL A 180 4.70 -25.76 0.54
CA VAL A 180 5.98 -25.05 0.38
C VAL A 180 5.72 -23.81 -0.46
N TYR A 181 5.99 -22.64 0.13
CA TYR A 181 6.02 -21.37 -0.61
C TYR A 181 7.02 -21.48 -1.77
N LYS A 182 6.54 -21.31 -2.99
CA LYS A 182 7.33 -21.35 -4.21
C LYS A 182 7.72 -19.94 -4.63
N PRO A 183 8.99 -19.51 -4.43
CA PRO A 183 9.41 -18.19 -4.83
C PRO A 183 9.45 -18.06 -6.36
N ILE A 184 9.18 -16.87 -6.85
CA ILE A 184 9.36 -16.49 -8.25
C ILE A 184 10.54 -15.53 -8.38
N GLU A 185 11.15 -15.49 -9.56
CA GLU A 185 12.30 -14.61 -9.82
C GLU A 185 11.91 -13.14 -9.52
N PRO A 186 12.75 -12.42 -8.75
CA PRO A 186 12.43 -11.07 -8.28
C PRO A 186 12.10 -10.07 -9.38
N GLU A 187 12.70 -10.19 -10.55
CA GLU A 187 12.49 -9.31 -11.70
C GLU A 187 11.06 -9.40 -12.27
N LYS A 188 10.28 -10.42 -11.88
CA LYS A 188 8.87 -10.51 -12.25
C LYS A 188 7.98 -9.58 -11.42
N LEU A 189 8.45 -9.12 -10.25
CA LEU A 189 7.69 -8.29 -9.31
C LEU A 189 8.30 -6.91 -9.08
N TYR A 190 9.60 -6.76 -9.30
CA TYR A 190 10.34 -5.55 -8.97
C TYR A 190 11.14 -5.10 -10.17
N LEU A 191 11.24 -3.79 -10.36
CA LEU A 191 12.09 -3.20 -11.38
C LEU A 191 13.56 -3.50 -11.06
N ASN A 192 14.28 -4.04 -12.03
CA ASN A 192 15.74 -4.12 -11.97
C ASN A 192 16.35 -2.74 -12.22
N GLU A 193 17.67 -2.64 -12.12
CA GLU A 193 18.38 -1.37 -12.26
C GLU A 193 18.19 -0.72 -13.65
N SER A 194 18.23 -1.50 -14.71
CA SER A 194 18.05 -0.99 -16.07
C SER A 194 16.64 -0.45 -16.30
N GLU A 195 15.63 -1.15 -15.79
CA GLU A 195 14.23 -0.73 -15.87
C GLU A 195 13.97 0.53 -15.03
N TRP A 196 14.60 0.63 -13.85
CA TRP A 196 14.56 1.83 -13.03
C TRP A 196 15.13 3.04 -13.76
N ILE A 197 16.35 2.92 -14.30
CA ILE A 197 17.02 3.99 -15.06
C ILE A 197 16.16 4.37 -16.27
N PHE A 198 15.64 3.39 -17.01
CA PHE A 198 14.77 3.62 -18.15
C PHE A 198 13.50 4.39 -17.76
N SER A 199 12.86 4.01 -16.66
CA SER A 199 11.64 4.66 -16.16
C SER A 199 11.87 6.13 -15.79
N LEU A 200 13.08 6.49 -15.36
CA LEU A 200 13.45 7.88 -15.05
C LEU A 200 13.89 8.68 -16.28
N SER A 201 14.47 8.04 -17.28
CA SER A 201 15.12 8.72 -18.42
C SER A 201 14.19 9.60 -19.25
N SER A 202 12.90 9.27 -19.31
CA SER A 202 11.87 10.01 -20.04
C SER A 202 11.16 11.10 -19.21
N ARG A 203 11.63 11.36 -17.99
CA ARG A 203 10.95 12.22 -17.00
C ARG A 203 11.84 13.33 -16.53
N LYS A 204 11.20 14.39 -16.03
CA LYS A 204 11.91 15.40 -15.25
C LYS A 204 12.21 14.81 -13.88
N VAL A 205 13.50 14.71 -13.53
CA VAL A 205 13.95 14.22 -12.23
C VAL A 205 14.59 15.37 -11.47
N LEU A 206 14.18 15.56 -10.21
CA LEU A 206 14.78 16.49 -9.27
C LEU A 206 15.35 15.69 -8.11
N GLN A 207 16.64 15.83 -7.86
CA GLN A 207 17.29 15.19 -6.73
C GLN A 207 17.49 16.19 -5.60
N PHE A 208 17.00 15.87 -4.41
CA PHE A 208 17.25 16.66 -3.22
C PHE A 208 18.64 16.38 -2.66
N SER A 209 19.30 17.44 -2.21
CA SER A 209 20.56 17.35 -1.47
C SER A 209 20.41 18.09 -0.14
N PRO A 210 20.80 17.47 0.99
CA PRO A 210 20.85 18.16 2.28
C PRO A 210 22.05 19.11 2.38
N PHE A 211 22.97 19.04 1.40
CA PHE A 211 24.17 19.86 1.38
C PHE A 211 24.03 21.01 0.41
N SER A 212 24.63 22.15 0.77
CA SER A 212 24.74 23.29 -0.16
C SER A 212 25.62 22.90 -1.33
N LEU A 213 25.11 23.04 -2.54
CA LEU A 213 25.85 22.81 -3.78
C LEU A 213 26.31 24.16 -4.35
N THR A 214 27.39 24.14 -5.11
CA THR A 214 27.85 25.35 -5.83
C THR A 214 26.79 25.76 -6.85
N PRO A 215 26.36 27.05 -6.88
CA PRO A 215 25.38 27.50 -7.84
C PRO A 215 25.75 27.17 -9.29
N GLY A 216 24.79 26.66 -10.04
CA GLY A 216 24.95 26.25 -11.43
C GLY A 216 23.60 26.24 -12.15
N PRO A 217 23.60 26.07 -13.49
CA PRO A 217 22.39 26.15 -14.30
C PRO A 217 21.34 25.08 -13.94
N ASP A 218 21.80 23.93 -13.43
CA ASP A 218 20.95 22.79 -13.09
C ASP A 218 20.73 22.66 -11.57
N ILE A 219 21.14 23.66 -10.79
CA ILE A 219 21.02 23.67 -9.34
C ILE A 219 20.01 24.73 -8.93
N LEU A 220 18.98 24.27 -8.20
CA LEU A 220 17.94 25.14 -7.65
C LEU A 220 18.09 25.19 -6.13
N ASP A 221 18.24 26.39 -5.60
CA ASP A 221 18.15 26.59 -4.15
C ASP A 221 16.68 26.52 -3.74
N ALA A 222 16.34 25.51 -2.93
CA ALA A 222 15.00 25.33 -2.39
C ALA A 222 14.66 26.34 -1.29
N GLY A 223 15.61 27.21 -0.90
CA GLY A 223 15.44 28.19 0.17
C GLY A 223 15.35 27.54 1.57
N SER A 224 15.84 26.31 1.71
CA SER A 224 15.85 25.65 3.01
C SER A 224 16.94 26.23 3.92
N SER A 225 16.65 26.31 5.21
CA SER A 225 17.60 26.75 6.23
C SER A 225 17.55 25.83 7.44
N ILE A 226 18.64 25.80 8.21
CA ILE A 226 18.66 25.04 9.45
C ILE A 226 17.70 25.68 10.43
N GLY A 227 16.73 24.90 10.92
CA GLY A 227 15.78 25.34 11.93
C GLY A 227 16.45 25.65 13.28
N LYS A 228 15.78 26.41 14.13
CA LYS A 228 16.27 26.73 15.47
C LYS A 228 16.49 25.45 16.27
N ASN A 229 17.68 25.30 16.82
CA ASN A 229 18.04 24.26 17.78
C ASN A 229 17.75 24.75 19.20
N PHE A 230 16.87 24.05 19.92
CA PHE A 230 16.49 24.37 21.30
C PHE A 230 17.37 23.65 22.34
N SER A 231 18.58 23.23 22.01
CA SER A 231 19.47 22.49 22.94
C SER A 231 19.88 23.35 24.13
N ILE A 232 20.08 24.64 23.98
CA ILE A 232 20.41 25.57 25.05
C ILE A 232 19.25 25.70 26.03
N GLU A 233 18.04 25.88 25.50
CA GLU A 233 16.83 25.98 26.30
C GLU A 233 16.51 24.67 27.06
N ARG A 234 16.86 23.50 26.47
CA ARG A 234 16.72 22.20 27.13
C ARG A 234 17.69 21.97 28.26
N GLN A 235 18.91 22.52 28.17
CA GLN A 235 19.93 22.38 29.21
C GLN A 235 19.72 23.33 30.40
N ASN A 236 18.93 24.36 30.22
CA ASN A 236 18.67 25.34 31.27
C ASN A 236 17.40 24.99 32.06
N GLU A 237 17.57 24.48 33.27
CA GLU A 237 16.47 24.06 34.17
C GLU A 237 15.44 25.16 34.45
N ASN A 238 15.82 26.43 34.32
CA ASN A 238 14.94 27.58 34.54
C ASN A 238 14.16 28.01 33.29
N THR A 239 14.38 27.37 32.14
CA THR A 239 13.74 27.74 30.89
C THR A 239 12.67 26.71 30.53
N ASN A 240 11.41 27.15 30.41
CA ASN A 240 10.37 26.30 29.87
C ASN A 240 10.49 26.22 28.36
N ILE A 241 10.85 25.06 27.85
CA ILE A 241 11.06 24.81 26.42
C ILE A 241 9.81 25.10 25.57
N PHE A 242 8.62 24.82 26.09
CA PHE A 242 7.37 25.09 25.37
C PHE A 242 7.10 26.60 25.24
N SER A 243 7.49 27.39 26.25
CA SER A 243 7.42 28.85 26.18
C SER A 243 8.41 29.40 25.15
N ALA A 244 9.64 28.87 25.11
CA ALA A 244 10.64 29.24 24.12
C ALA A 244 10.18 28.89 22.69
N LEU A 245 9.62 27.68 22.50
CA LEU A 245 9.05 27.25 21.22
C LEU A 245 7.87 28.14 20.81
N SER A 246 6.95 28.43 21.70
CA SER A 246 5.80 29.29 21.44
C SER A 246 6.22 30.70 21.02
N SER A 247 7.24 31.26 21.70
CA SER A 247 7.78 32.57 21.35
C SER A 247 8.45 32.58 19.98
N TYR A 248 9.20 31.52 19.66
CA TYR A 248 9.82 31.34 18.37
C TYR A 248 8.75 31.20 17.24
N ILE A 249 7.74 30.37 17.44
CA ILE A 249 6.64 30.23 16.48
C ILE A 249 5.95 31.58 16.25
N LYS A 250 5.67 32.34 17.31
CA LYS A 250 5.05 33.66 17.20
C LYS A 250 5.91 34.66 16.42
N SER A 251 7.24 34.61 16.57
CA SER A 251 8.14 35.48 15.82
C SER A 251 8.19 35.12 14.32
N GLU A 252 8.06 33.85 13.97
CA GLU A 252 8.07 33.38 12.57
C GLU A 252 6.71 33.54 11.87
N LEU A 253 5.61 33.57 12.62
CA LEU A 253 4.24 33.70 12.08
C LEU A 253 3.92 35.04 11.43
N THR A 254 4.79 36.05 11.56
CA THR A 254 4.53 37.41 11.04
C THR A 254 4.40 37.46 9.52
N ASP A 255 5.13 36.60 8.79
CA ASP A 255 5.22 36.65 7.33
C ASP A 255 4.96 35.28 6.63
N LYS A 256 4.96 34.18 7.38
CA LYS A 256 4.90 32.84 6.80
C LYS A 256 4.08 31.90 7.67
N PRO A 257 3.35 30.92 7.08
CA PRO A 257 2.72 29.86 7.85
C PRO A 257 3.80 28.99 8.50
N VAL A 258 3.66 28.68 9.78
CA VAL A 258 4.53 27.75 10.50
C VAL A 258 3.83 26.40 10.59
N ILE A 259 4.50 25.32 10.14
CA ILE A 259 4.01 23.96 10.19
C ILE A 259 4.86 23.18 11.20
N VAL A 260 4.23 22.63 12.22
CA VAL A 260 4.86 21.74 13.18
C VAL A 260 4.48 20.31 12.81
N ALA A 261 5.45 19.52 12.33
CA ALA A 261 5.23 18.13 11.97
C ALA A 261 5.49 17.21 13.16
N SER A 262 4.62 16.22 13.36
CA SER A 262 4.74 15.20 14.39
C SER A 262 4.67 13.80 13.76
N TYR A 263 5.43 12.84 14.30
CA TYR A 263 5.46 11.47 13.81
C TYR A 263 4.21 10.65 14.18
N THR A 264 3.51 11.05 15.23
CA THR A 264 2.32 10.33 15.70
C THR A 264 1.24 11.32 16.17
N ASP A 265 -0.01 10.88 16.17
CA ASP A 265 -1.13 11.67 16.68
C ASP A 265 -0.95 12.03 18.15
N GLY A 266 -0.47 11.10 18.98
CA GLY A 266 -0.19 11.39 20.39
C GLY A 266 0.95 12.39 20.63
N ALA A 267 1.88 12.52 19.67
CA ALA A 267 2.90 13.59 19.74
C ALA A 267 2.34 14.94 19.28
N ARG A 268 1.35 14.93 18.38
CA ARG A 268 0.64 16.14 17.94
C ARG A 268 -0.23 16.74 19.04
N GLU A 269 -0.86 15.90 19.86
CA GLU A 269 -1.77 16.33 20.94
C GLU A 269 -1.06 16.81 22.22
N ARG A 270 0.20 16.46 22.39
CA ARG A 270 1.07 16.93 23.49
C ARG A 270 1.69 18.27 23.21
#